data_b9887cb89aef2ce39d9980c8bdbbbacd
#
_entry.id   b9887cb89aef2ce39d9980c8bdbbbacd
#
_cell.length_a   1.000
_cell.length_b   1.000
_cell.length_c   1.000
_cell.angle_alpha   90.00
_cell.angle_beta   90.00
_cell.angle_gamma   90.00
#
_symmetry.space_group_name_H-M   'P 1'
#
loop_
_entity.id
_entity.type
_entity.pdbx_description
1 polymer ?
#
loop_
_entity_poly.entity_id
_entity_poly.type
_entity_poly.pdbx_seq_one_letter_code
_entity_poly.pdbx_strand_id
1 'polypeptide(L)'
;MNLFGLWNDSYYLIIGLQIFCIIHCLKTGKGDYIWLLLFLPFIGMIIYFIREIMPEINRGEFLPNIRRVFFPKAAIRDWEHRVKISDTVANKMGLAAAYADQQQYDKAIALAEECRQSFPRDLGILQQLARFYFYAGRYADSVAGMEKAFAQTNANLIKQEDELMYARALEATGMLPPAEEVYKKVVRVHHSIEAMYHYGVFLKKQHRNEEALRQFQTIKNEFHLHPRYVRRMNSKWLLLAKREMAGL
;
A
#
# COMPACT_ATOMS: atom_id res chain seq x y z
N MET A 1 -10.51 -50.45 -10.63
CA MET A 1 -10.36 -48.99 -10.39
C MET A 1 -10.52 -48.77 -8.88
N ASN A 2 -9.36 -48.57 -8.16
CA ASN A 2 -9.36 -48.57 -6.69
C ASN A 2 -10.01 -47.27 -6.17
N LEU A 3 -11.19 -47.36 -5.56
CA LEU A 3 -11.87 -46.24 -4.89
C LEU A 3 -11.01 -45.56 -3.83
N PHE A 4 -10.12 -46.31 -3.18
CA PHE A 4 -9.16 -45.75 -2.20
C PHE A 4 -8.11 -44.82 -2.80
N GLY A 5 -7.72 -44.98 -4.06
CA GLY A 5 -6.80 -44.09 -4.76
C GLY A 5 -7.45 -42.72 -5.03
N LEU A 6 -8.72 -42.69 -5.46
CA LEU A 6 -9.46 -41.46 -5.73
C LEU A 6 -9.68 -40.62 -4.46
N TRP A 7 -9.86 -41.23 -3.31
CA TRP A 7 -9.99 -40.51 -2.03
C TRP A 7 -8.68 -39.86 -1.60
N ASN A 8 -7.56 -40.54 -1.82
CA ASN A 8 -6.25 -40.02 -1.46
C ASN A 8 -5.85 -38.82 -2.36
N ASP A 9 -6.09 -38.92 -3.66
CA ASP A 9 -5.79 -37.85 -4.62
C ASP A 9 -6.68 -36.61 -4.38
N SER A 10 -7.96 -36.80 -4.07
CA SER A 10 -8.89 -35.72 -3.72
C SER A 10 -8.48 -34.98 -2.44
N TYR A 11 -7.94 -35.71 -1.45
CA TYR A 11 -7.47 -35.13 -0.20
C TYR A 11 -6.28 -34.19 -0.42
N TYR A 12 -5.28 -34.60 -1.21
CA TYR A 12 -4.12 -33.76 -1.54
C TYR A 12 -4.52 -32.51 -2.36
N LEU A 13 -5.50 -32.63 -3.25
CA LEU A 13 -6.02 -31.52 -4.02
C LEU A 13 -6.70 -30.46 -3.12
N ILE A 14 -7.48 -30.93 -2.15
CA ILE A 14 -8.15 -30.06 -1.17
C ILE A 14 -7.12 -29.33 -0.30
N ILE A 15 -6.10 -30.04 0.20
CA ILE A 15 -5.02 -29.41 0.98
C ILE A 15 -4.27 -28.40 0.12
N GLY A 16 -3.95 -28.72 -1.11
CA GLY A 16 -3.29 -27.80 -2.04
C GLY A 16 -4.10 -26.54 -2.26
N LEU A 17 -5.42 -26.66 -2.46
CA LEU A 17 -6.33 -25.53 -2.62
C LEU A 17 -6.44 -24.70 -1.33
N GLN A 18 -6.43 -25.33 -0.17
CA GLN A 18 -6.45 -24.65 1.12
C GLN A 18 -5.16 -23.84 1.33
N ILE A 19 -4.00 -24.45 1.07
CA ILE A 19 -2.70 -23.77 1.15
C ILE A 19 -2.67 -22.59 0.19
N PHE A 20 -3.15 -22.75 -1.04
CA PHE A 20 -3.28 -21.68 -2.01
C PHE A 20 -4.13 -20.52 -1.48
N CYS A 21 -5.32 -20.80 -0.94
CA CYS A 21 -6.20 -19.78 -0.37
C CYS A 21 -5.54 -19.05 0.81
N ILE A 22 -4.81 -19.76 1.68
CA ILE A 22 -4.08 -19.17 2.82
C ILE A 22 -2.97 -18.24 2.32
N ILE A 23 -2.14 -18.70 1.38
CA ILE A 23 -1.05 -17.89 0.81
C ILE A 23 -1.62 -16.65 0.11
N HIS A 24 -2.66 -16.82 -0.69
CA HIS A 24 -3.34 -15.71 -1.37
C HIS A 24 -3.91 -14.70 -0.36
N CYS A 25 -4.57 -15.18 0.69
CA CYS A 25 -5.11 -14.37 1.77
C CYS A 25 -4.03 -13.53 2.48
N LEU A 26 -2.90 -14.16 2.85
CA LEU A 26 -1.78 -13.50 3.51
C LEU A 26 -1.14 -12.44 2.61
N LYS A 27 -0.86 -12.79 1.36
CA LYS A 27 -0.15 -11.90 0.43
C LYS A 27 -1.00 -10.77 -0.11
N THR A 28 -2.33 -10.92 -0.17
CA THR A 28 -3.25 -9.86 -0.59
C THR A 28 -3.74 -8.99 0.56
N GLY A 29 -3.23 -9.21 1.79
CA GLY A 29 -3.58 -8.41 2.97
C GLY A 29 -5.00 -8.65 3.50
N LYS A 30 -5.65 -9.77 3.10
CA LYS A 30 -7.01 -10.14 3.48
C LYS A 30 -7.03 -11.03 4.74
N GLY A 31 -6.17 -10.73 5.71
CA GLY A 31 -5.91 -11.54 6.91
C GLY A 31 -7.15 -11.91 7.74
N ASP A 32 -8.25 -11.17 7.59
CA ASP A 32 -9.51 -11.41 8.29
C ASP A 32 -10.11 -12.81 8.01
N TYR A 33 -9.74 -13.42 6.88
CA TYR A 33 -10.24 -14.75 6.50
C TYR A 33 -9.35 -15.90 6.97
N ILE A 34 -8.16 -15.63 7.56
CA ILE A 34 -7.22 -16.68 7.98
C ILE A 34 -7.87 -17.62 8.98
N TRP A 35 -8.57 -17.10 9.98
CA TRP A 35 -9.27 -17.90 10.97
C TRP A 35 -10.31 -18.81 10.34
N LEU A 36 -11.07 -18.29 9.37
CA LEU A 36 -12.08 -19.06 8.66
C LEU A 36 -11.47 -20.20 7.84
N LEU A 37 -10.32 -19.93 7.17
CA LEU A 37 -9.60 -20.92 6.37
C LEU A 37 -8.93 -22.00 7.22
N LEU A 38 -8.49 -21.67 8.46
CA LEU A 38 -7.85 -22.62 9.36
C LEU A 38 -8.84 -23.50 10.11
N PHE A 39 -9.91 -22.91 10.68
CA PHE A 39 -10.85 -23.63 11.54
C PHE A 39 -12.01 -24.29 10.77
N LEU A 40 -12.37 -23.76 9.61
CA LEU A 40 -13.44 -24.30 8.75
C LEU A 40 -12.92 -24.46 7.31
N PRO A 41 -12.03 -25.42 7.05
CA PRO A 41 -11.31 -25.51 5.78
C PRO A 41 -12.21 -25.47 4.55
N PHE A 42 -13.24 -26.32 4.49
CA PHE A 42 -14.16 -26.38 3.35
C PHE A 42 -15.04 -25.15 3.22
N ILE A 43 -15.73 -24.79 4.30
CA ILE A 43 -16.65 -23.65 4.33
C ILE A 43 -15.86 -22.36 4.12
N GLY A 44 -14.70 -22.25 4.77
CA GLY A 44 -13.79 -21.12 4.65
C GLY A 44 -13.30 -20.91 3.22
N MET A 45 -12.89 -21.98 2.52
CA MET A 45 -12.50 -21.89 1.11
C MET A 45 -13.64 -21.42 0.21
N ILE A 46 -14.85 -21.96 0.37
CA ILE A 46 -16.02 -21.56 -0.43
C ILE A 46 -16.34 -20.08 -0.20
N ILE A 47 -16.41 -19.65 1.05
CA ILE A 47 -16.69 -18.24 1.40
C ILE A 47 -15.59 -17.33 0.85
N TYR A 48 -14.32 -17.70 1.02
CA TYR A 48 -13.19 -16.94 0.51
C TYR A 48 -13.21 -16.85 -1.01
N PHE A 49 -13.49 -17.96 -1.70
CA PHE A 49 -13.58 -18.00 -3.15
C PHE A 49 -14.69 -17.08 -3.68
N ILE A 50 -15.90 -17.17 -3.14
CA ILE A 50 -17.04 -16.35 -3.58
C ILE A 50 -16.84 -14.88 -3.28
N ARG A 51 -16.24 -14.53 -2.13
CA ARG A 51 -16.16 -13.12 -1.70
C ARG A 51 -14.92 -12.40 -2.19
N GLU A 52 -13.82 -13.11 -2.42
CA GLU A 52 -12.54 -12.50 -2.73
C GLU A 52 -11.99 -12.90 -4.11
N ILE A 53 -12.03 -14.19 -4.45
CA ILE A 53 -11.46 -14.68 -5.71
C ILE A 53 -12.41 -14.44 -6.89
N MET A 54 -13.69 -14.77 -6.73
CA MET A 54 -14.67 -14.62 -7.81
C MET A 54 -14.84 -13.17 -8.31
N PRO A 55 -14.89 -12.12 -7.45
CA PRO A 55 -14.87 -10.74 -7.90
C PRO A 55 -13.57 -10.35 -8.65
N GLU A 56 -12.41 -10.90 -8.26
CA GLU A 56 -11.15 -10.67 -8.99
C GLU A 56 -11.17 -11.32 -10.38
N ILE A 57 -11.74 -12.53 -10.50
CA ILE A 57 -11.93 -13.21 -11.79
C ILE A 57 -12.85 -12.38 -12.70
N ASN A 58 -13.99 -11.93 -12.18
CA ASN A 58 -14.97 -11.16 -12.93
C ASN A 58 -14.44 -9.81 -13.43
N ARG A 59 -13.47 -9.21 -12.70
CA ARG A 59 -12.77 -7.98 -13.11
C ARG A 59 -11.56 -8.23 -14.00
N GLY A 60 -11.21 -9.48 -14.27
CA GLY A 60 -9.99 -9.83 -15.02
C GLY A 60 -8.69 -9.58 -14.27
N GLU A 61 -8.75 -9.31 -12.97
CA GLU A 61 -7.60 -8.98 -12.13
C GLU A 61 -6.93 -10.22 -11.52
N PHE A 62 -7.60 -11.37 -11.54
CA PHE A 62 -7.15 -12.59 -10.86
C PHE A 62 -5.80 -13.11 -11.36
N LEU A 63 -5.65 -13.31 -12.68
CA LEU A 63 -4.40 -13.79 -13.25
C LEU A 63 -3.22 -12.81 -13.04
N PRO A 64 -3.37 -11.50 -13.29
CA PRO A 64 -2.34 -10.52 -12.97
C PRO A 64 -1.97 -10.51 -11.48
N ASN A 65 -2.97 -10.60 -10.59
CA ASN A 65 -2.75 -10.62 -9.14
C ASN A 65 -2.01 -11.88 -8.69
N ILE A 66 -2.43 -13.06 -9.17
CA ILE A 66 -1.72 -14.33 -8.90
C ILE A 66 -0.28 -14.24 -9.38
N ARG A 67 -0.06 -13.78 -10.61
CA ARG A 67 1.29 -13.67 -11.17
C ARG A 67 2.17 -12.77 -10.30
N ARG A 68 1.67 -11.62 -9.87
CA ARG A 68 2.37 -10.70 -8.98
C ARG A 68 2.67 -11.31 -7.61
N VAL A 69 1.70 -12.07 -7.07
CA VAL A 69 1.77 -12.66 -5.72
C VAL A 69 2.72 -13.87 -5.68
N PHE A 70 2.58 -14.80 -6.64
CA PHE A 70 3.32 -16.06 -6.63
C PHE A 70 4.63 -16.01 -7.43
N PHE A 71 4.71 -15.14 -8.42
CA PHE A 71 5.88 -15.01 -9.30
C PHE A 71 6.37 -13.55 -9.39
N PRO A 72 6.75 -12.94 -8.26
CA PRO A 72 7.12 -11.53 -8.24
C PRO A 72 8.30 -11.20 -9.17
N LYS A 73 9.24 -12.12 -9.34
CA LYS A 73 10.37 -11.97 -10.28
C LYS A 73 9.94 -12.03 -11.77
N ALA A 74 8.77 -12.60 -12.06
CA ALA A 74 8.26 -12.64 -13.43
C ALA A 74 7.87 -11.25 -13.93
N ALA A 75 7.32 -10.40 -13.06
CA ALA A 75 7.00 -9.02 -13.42
C ALA A 75 8.26 -8.24 -13.81
N ILE A 76 9.36 -8.39 -13.06
CA ILE A 76 10.64 -7.74 -13.39
C ILE A 76 11.12 -8.22 -14.78
N ARG A 77 11.16 -9.54 -15.03
CA ARG A 77 11.61 -10.08 -16.33
C ARG A 77 10.78 -9.58 -17.52
N ASP A 78 9.47 -9.44 -17.32
CA ASP A 78 8.58 -8.94 -18.37
C ASP A 78 8.90 -7.47 -18.71
N TRP A 79 9.11 -6.65 -17.68
CA TRP A 79 9.48 -5.26 -17.88
C TRP A 79 10.91 -5.12 -18.43
N GLU A 80 11.87 -5.93 -18.00
CA GLU A 80 13.22 -5.97 -18.57
C GLU A 80 13.17 -6.33 -20.06
N HIS A 81 12.32 -7.31 -20.46
CA HIS A 81 12.12 -7.66 -21.84
C HIS A 81 11.51 -6.50 -22.65
N ARG A 82 10.50 -5.80 -22.08
CA ARG A 82 9.91 -4.62 -22.74
C ARG A 82 10.91 -3.50 -22.93
N VAL A 83 11.74 -3.22 -21.93
CA VAL A 83 12.80 -2.22 -22.04
C VAL A 83 13.83 -2.59 -23.13
N LYS A 84 14.20 -3.89 -23.24
CA LYS A 84 15.10 -4.37 -24.31
C LYS A 84 14.53 -4.20 -25.72
N ILE A 85 13.21 -4.39 -25.88
CA ILE A 85 12.54 -4.21 -27.17
C ILE A 85 12.37 -2.72 -27.49
N SER A 86 11.99 -1.92 -26.52
CA SER A 86 11.70 -0.50 -26.70
C SER A 86 12.10 0.26 -25.43
N ASP A 87 13.20 1.00 -25.53
CA ASP A 87 13.79 1.78 -24.43
C ASP A 87 13.03 3.10 -24.22
N THR A 88 11.74 2.98 -23.85
CA THR A 88 10.89 4.14 -23.58
C THR A 88 10.83 4.47 -22.10
N VAL A 89 10.56 5.74 -21.79
CA VAL A 89 10.33 6.22 -20.42
C VAL A 89 9.23 5.40 -19.73
N ALA A 90 8.14 5.11 -20.43
CA ALA A 90 7.03 4.32 -19.88
C ALA A 90 7.48 2.90 -19.47
N ASN A 91 8.31 2.24 -20.30
CA ASN A 91 8.83 0.91 -20.00
C ASN A 91 9.86 0.96 -18.84
N LYS A 92 10.75 1.96 -18.81
CA LYS A 92 11.71 2.16 -17.71
C LYS A 92 10.99 2.45 -16.38
N MET A 93 10.00 3.33 -16.38
CA MET A 93 9.21 3.63 -15.17
C MET A 93 8.38 2.43 -14.73
N GLY A 94 7.86 1.61 -15.67
CA GLY A 94 7.22 0.33 -15.35
C GLY A 94 8.18 -0.67 -14.69
N LEU A 95 9.42 -0.76 -15.21
CA LEU A 95 10.47 -1.58 -14.59
C LEU A 95 10.89 -1.06 -13.22
N ALA A 96 11.02 0.26 -13.06
CA ALA A 96 11.31 0.90 -11.78
C ALA A 96 10.23 0.59 -10.73
N ALA A 97 8.95 0.66 -11.12
CA ALA A 97 7.84 0.27 -10.25
C ALA A 97 7.91 -1.22 -9.88
N ALA A 98 8.22 -2.10 -10.82
CA ALA A 98 8.37 -3.53 -10.55
C ALA A 98 9.54 -3.83 -9.59
N TYR A 99 10.65 -3.10 -9.69
CA TYR A 99 11.74 -3.18 -8.71
C TYR A 99 11.31 -2.66 -7.33
N ALA A 100 10.60 -1.55 -7.26
CA ALA A 100 10.09 -0.99 -6.01
C ALA A 100 9.11 -1.92 -5.31
N ASP A 101 8.22 -2.61 -6.05
CA ASP A 101 7.31 -3.64 -5.53
C ASP A 101 8.07 -4.81 -4.85
N GLN A 102 9.31 -5.05 -5.27
CA GLN A 102 10.22 -6.04 -4.68
C GLN A 102 11.22 -5.42 -3.68
N GLN A 103 10.96 -4.20 -3.22
CA GLN A 103 11.81 -3.44 -2.30
C GLN A 103 13.26 -3.22 -2.79
N GLN A 104 13.51 -3.37 -4.10
CA GLN A 104 14.78 -3.07 -4.74
C GLN A 104 14.85 -1.59 -5.09
N TYR A 105 14.75 -0.73 -4.07
CA TYR A 105 14.59 0.71 -4.25
C TYR A 105 15.77 1.37 -4.97
N ASP A 106 17.00 0.91 -4.75
CA ASP A 106 18.17 1.48 -5.42
C ASP A 106 18.09 1.34 -6.94
N LYS A 107 17.63 0.17 -7.44
CA LYS A 107 17.42 -0.04 -8.87
C LYS A 107 16.25 0.79 -9.41
N ALA A 108 15.18 0.89 -8.63
CA ALA A 108 14.03 1.71 -8.99
C ALA A 108 14.41 3.18 -9.09
N ILE A 109 15.18 3.69 -8.14
CA ILE A 109 15.68 5.06 -8.10
C ILE A 109 16.61 5.31 -9.30
N ALA A 110 17.57 4.42 -9.58
CA ALA A 110 18.50 4.61 -10.69
C ALA A 110 17.78 4.76 -12.04
N LEU A 111 16.79 3.89 -12.33
CA LEU A 111 15.98 3.99 -13.56
C LEU A 111 15.10 5.25 -13.60
N ALA A 112 14.49 5.62 -12.49
CA ALA A 112 13.66 6.81 -12.42
C ALA A 112 14.49 8.09 -12.54
N GLU A 113 15.71 8.12 -12.00
CA GLU A 113 16.65 9.24 -12.17
C GLU A 113 17.09 9.38 -13.63
N GLU A 114 17.37 8.29 -14.33
CA GLU A 114 17.66 8.30 -15.77
C GLU A 114 16.49 8.92 -16.54
N CYS A 115 15.27 8.50 -16.25
CA CYS A 115 14.07 9.09 -16.86
C CYS A 115 13.92 10.58 -16.55
N ARG A 116 14.21 10.98 -15.29
CA ARG A 116 14.17 12.38 -14.85
C ARG A 116 15.19 13.27 -15.58
N GLN A 117 16.37 12.75 -15.88
CA GLN A 117 17.37 13.49 -16.66
C GLN A 117 16.84 13.84 -18.07
N SER A 118 16.11 12.93 -18.69
CA SER A 118 15.51 13.15 -20.03
C SER A 118 14.26 14.04 -19.96
N PHE A 119 13.48 13.93 -18.86
CA PHE A 119 12.21 14.63 -18.66
C PHE A 119 12.15 15.28 -17.27
N PRO A 120 12.94 16.35 -17.01
CA PRO A 120 13.12 16.91 -15.66
C PRO A 120 11.88 17.57 -15.06
N ARG A 121 10.87 17.85 -15.88
CA ARG A 121 9.60 18.48 -15.47
C ARG A 121 8.40 17.52 -15.53
N ASP A 122 8.60 16.25 -15.82
CA ASP A 122 7.49 15.30 -15.84
C ASP A 122 7.00 15.04 -14.41
N LEU A 123 5.76 15.42 -14.15
CA LEU A 123 5.13 15.30 -12.82
C LEU A 123 5.06 13.85 -12.35
N GLY A 124 4.73 12.93 -13.25
CA GLY A 124 4.60 11.51 -12.92
C GLY A 124 5.93 10.91 -12.49
N ILE A 125 7.01 11.25 -13.20
CA ILE A 125 8.38 10.81 -12.87
C ILE A 125 8.80 11.39 -11.51
N LEU A 126 8.60 12.70 -11.29
CA LEU A 126 8.97 13.36 -10.03
C LEU A 126 8.23 12.77 -8.83
N GLN A 127 6.92 12.53 -8.95
CA GLN A 127 6.13 11.92 -7.89
C GLN A 127 6.56 10.47 -7.60
N GLN A 128 6.74 9.66 -8.64
CA GLN A 128 7.20 8.26 -8.44
C GLN A 128 8.60 8.18 -7.84
N LEU A 129 9.52 9.00 -8.31
CA LEU A 129 10.87 9.06 -7.77
C LEU A 129 10.88 9.47 -6.30
N ALA A 130 10.10 10.49 -5.93
CA ALA A 130 9.96 10.91 -4.54
C ALA A 130 9.37 9.81 -3.64
N ARG A 131 8.43 9.00 -4.15
CA ARG A 131 7.91 7.82 -3.46
C ARG A 131 8.99 6.75 -3.29
N PHE A 132 9.81 6.49 -4.31
CA PHE A 132 10.91 5.53 -4.20
C PHE A 132 11.93 5.97 -3.15
N TYR A 133 12.29 7.26 -3.12
CA TYR A 133 13.14 7.81 -2.07
C TYR A 133 12.55 7.64 -0.67
N PHE A 134 11.25 7.90 -0.52
CA PHE A 134 10.56 7.72 0.76
C PHE A 134 10.67 6.28 1.26
N TYR A 135 10.33 5.30 0.42
CA TYR A 135 10.38 3.89 0.78
C TYR A 135 11.81 3.35 0.94
N ALA A 136 12.79 3.97 0.32
CA ALA A 136 14.22 3.70 0.53
C ALA A 136 14.77 4.31 1.84
N GLY A 137 13.95 5.08 2.58
CA GLY A 137 14.40 5.81 3.77
C GLY A 137 15.20 7.08 3.48
N ARG A 138 15.32 7.49 2.21
CA ARG A 138 15.98 8.71 1.76
C ARG A 138 15.03 9.90 1.84
N TYR A 139 14.65 10.25 3.06
CA TYR A 139 13.56 11.22 3.31
C TYR A 139 13.89 12.62 2.81
N ALA A 140 15.12 13.09 2.92
CA ALA A 140 15.53 14.40 2.41
C ALA A 140 15.36 14.51 0.88
N ASP A 141 15.74 13.46 0.14
CA ASP A 141 15.55 13.40 -1.30
C ASP A 141 14.06 13.33 -1.67
N SER A 142 13.28 12.61 -0.85
CA SER A 142 11.82 12.54 -1.01
C SER A 142 11.17 13.91 -0.83
N VAL A 143 11.54 14.67 0.21
CA VAL A 143 11.06 16.04 0.44
C VAL A 143 11.37 16.92 -0.76
N ALA A 144 12.64 16.98 -1.19
CA ALA A 144 13.04 17.79 -2.33
C ALA A 144 12.35 17.40 -3.65
N GLY A 145 12.09 16.09 -3.83
CA GLY A 145 11.35 15.57 -4.99
C GLY A 145 9.88 15.99 -4.98
N MET A 146 9.21 15.88 -3.81
CA MET A 146 7.81 16.28 -3.64
C MET A 146 7.63 17.79 -3.81
N GLU A 147 8.53 18.62 -3.26
CA GLU A 147 8.49 20.07 -3.44
C GLU A 147 8.56 20.47 -4.91
N LYS A 148 9.46 19.85 -5.68
CA LYS A 148 9.55 20.06 -7.13
C LYS A 148 8.28 19.62 -7.85
N ALA A 149 7.67 18.49 -7.45
CA ALA A 149 6.42 18.03 -8.04
C ALA A 149 5.25 18.96 -7.71
N PHE A 150 5.15 19.42 -6.46
CA PHE A 150 4.09 20.31 -6.03
C PHE A 150 4.18 21.72 -6.67
N ALA A 151 5.40 22.20 -6.91
CA ALA A 151 5.61 23.47 -7.61
C ALA A 151 5.14 23.44 -9.07
N GLN A 152 4.96 22.26 -9.66
CA GLN A 152 4.55 22.08 -11.06
C GLN A 152 3.06 21.75 -11.22
N THR A 153 2.32 21.60 -10.12
CA THR A 153 0.92 21.22 -10.15
C THR A 153 0.05 22.18 -9.34
N ASN A 154 -1.24 22.27 -9.70
CA ASN A 154 -2.20 22.98 -8.87
C ASN A 154 -2.43 22.23 -7.56
N ALA A 155 -2.53 22.95 -6.45
CA ALA A 155 -2.71 22.36 -5.11
C ALA A 155 -3.90 21.39 -5.02
N ASN A 156 -4.96 21.63 -5.81
CA ASN A 156 -6.16 20.78 -5.84
C ASN A 156 -5.98 19.44 -6.58
N LEU A 157 -4.88 19.28 -7.32
CA LEU A 157 -4.57 18.05 -8.08
C LEU A 157 -3.57 17.16 -7.35
N ILE A 158 -3.06 17.59 -6.20
CA ILE A 158 -2.15 16.80 -5.37
C ILE A 158 -2.96 15.70 -4.68
N LYS A 159 -2.52 14.47 -4.85
CA LYS A 159 -3.17 13.33 -4.21
C LYS A 159 -2.92 13.33 -2.70
N GLN A 160 -3.94 12.98 -1.95
CA GLN A 160 -3.86 12.85 -0.49
C GLN A 160 -2.68 11.99 -0.03
N GLU A 161 -2.42 10.88 -0.72
CA GLU A 161 -1.33 9.95 -0.39
C GLU A 161 0.04 10.63 -0.51
N ASP A 162 0.23 11.51 -1.51
CA ASP A 162 1.48 12.24 -1.72
C ASP A 162 1.68 13.33 -0.66
N GLU A 163 0.61 14.04 -0.29
CA GLU A 163 0.67 15.03 0.80
C GLU A 163 0.97 14.35 2.15
N LEU A 164 0.33 13.22 2.44
CA LEU A 164 0.59 12.49 3.67
C LEU A 164 2.02 11.94 3.71
N MET A 165 2.50 11.42 2.58
CA MET A 165 3.89 10.95 2.47
C MET A 165 4.88 12.10 2.65
N TYR A 166 4.60 13.27 2.09
CA TYR A 166 5.41 14.47 2.27
C TYR A 166 5.46 14.89 3.74
N ALA A 167 4.32 14.92 4.45
CA ALA A 167 4.30 15.20 5.88
C ALA A 167 5.17 14.23 6.69
N ARG A 168 5.09 12.94 6.37
CA ARG A 168 5.90 11.91 7.03
C ARG A 168 7.39 12.01 6.69
N ALA A 169 7.74 12.42 5.49
CA ALA A 169 9.12 12.67 5.09
C ALA A 169 9.70 13.88 5.82
N LEU A 170 8.94 14.98 5.93
CA LEU A 170 9.30 16.15 6.73
C LEU A 170 9.51 15.80 8.21
N GLU A 171 8.61 15.00 8.80
CA GLU A 171 8.77 14.49 10.17
C GLU A 171 10.08 13.71 10.32
N ALA A 172 10.36 12.80 9.39
CA ALA A 172 11.55 11.95 9.43
C ALA A 172 12.87 12.73 9.24
N THR A 173 12.82 13.89 8.58
CA THR A 173 13.97 14.81 8.44
C THR A 173 14.08 15.81 9.58
N GLY A 174 13.21 15.76 10.58
CA GLY A 174 13.20 16.67 11.72
C GLY A 174 12.59 18.04 11.44
N MET A 175 12.02 18.25 10.27
CA MET A 175 11.32 19.49 9.92
C MET A 175 9.90 19.49 10.51
N LEU A 176 9.81 19.55 11.87
CA LEU A 176 8.57 19.32 12.61
C LEU A 176 7.48 20.38 12.36
N PRO A 177 7.76 21.70 12.36
CA PRO A 177 6.71 22.70 12.11
C PRO A 177 6.09 22.56 10.72
N PRO A 178 6.83 22.47 9.60
CA PRO A 178 6.25 22.20 8.29
C PRO A 178 5.48 20.88 8.23
N ALA A 179 5.99 19.80 8.87
CA ALA A 179 5.29 18.52 8.91
C ALA A 179 3.90 18.66 9.55
N GLU A 180 3.81 19.36 10.69
CA GLU A 180 2.56 19.57 11.39
C GLU A 180 1.54 20.33 10.52
N GLU A 181 1.97 21.38 9.83
CA GLU A 181 1.09 22.15 8.93
C GLU A 181 0.53 21.27 7.80
N VAL A 182 1.37 20.42 7.21
CA VAL A 182 0.91 19.50 6.17
C VAL A 182 -0.05 18.44 6.76
N TYR A 183 0.25 17.87 7.93
CA TYR A 183 -0.68 16.94 8.60
C TYR A 183 -2.04 17.59 8.87
N LYS A 184 -2.07 18.79 9.44
CA LYS A 184 -3.30 19.54 9.68
C LYS A 184 -4.08 19.79 8.39
N LYS A 185 -3.38 20.18 7.30
CA LYS A 185 -3.98 20.38 5.99
C LYS A 185 -4.64 19.11 5.48
N VAL A 186 -3.92 17.97 5.49
CA VAL A 186 -4.43 16.68 4.98
C VAL A 186 -5.64 16.21 5.79
N VAL A 187 -5.59 16.32 7.11
CA VAL A 187 -6.72 15.96 7.97
C VAL A 187 -7.93 16.86 7.68
N ARG A 188 -7.74 18.18 7.58
CA ARG A 188 -8.83 19.13 7.35
C ARG A 188 -9.48 19.00 5.97
N VAL A 189 -8.66 18.81 4.93
CA VAL A 189 -9.14 18.80 3.53
C VAL A 189 -9.73 17.45 3.14
N HIS A 190 -9.09 16.37 3.53
CA HIS A 190 -9.45 15.03 3.05
C HIS A 190 -10.21 14.18 4.07
N HIS A 191 -10.30 14.58 5.34
CA HIS A 191 -10.90 13.80 6.43
C HIS A 191 -10.42 12.33 6.46
N SER A 192 -9.12 12.14 6.17
CA SER A 192 -8.52 10.83 6.03
C SER A 192 -8.25 10.19 7.38
N ILE A 193 -8.82 9.01 7.61
CA ILE A 193 -8.58 8.21 8.83
C ILE A 193 -7.09 7.87 8.97
N GLU A 194 -6.42 7.55 7.87
CA GLU A 194 -4.97 7.28 7.84
C GLU A 194 -4.17 8.54 8.26
N ALA A 195 -4.53 9.71 7.71
CA ALA A 195 -3.85 10.96 8.07
C ALA A 195 -4.08 11.35 9.53
N MET A 196 -5.30 11.19 10.05
CA MET A 196 -5.62 11.41 11.47
C MET A 196 -4.77 10.51 12.37
N TYR A 197 -4.60 9.24 12.00
CA TYR A 197 -3.76 8.32 12.75
C TYR A 197 -2.30 8.77 12.75
N HIS A 198 -1.71 9.07 11.60
CA HIS A 198 -0.32 9.51 11.52
C HIS A 198 -0.08 10.85 12.22
N TYR A 199 -1.04 11.79 12.13
CA TYR A 199 -0.98 13.04 12.89
C TYR A 199 -1.05 12.81 14.40
N GLY A 200 -1.92 11.91 14.86
CA GLY A 200 -1.97 11.51 16.28
C GLY A 200 -0.65 10.92 16.77
N VAL A 201 -0.01 10.04 15.97
CA VAL A 201 1.32 9.47 16.30
C VAL A 201 2.39 10.57 16.32
N PHE A 202 2.37 11.51 15.36
CA PHE A 202 3.26 12.67 15.34
C PHE A 202 3.13 13.49 16.63
N LEU A 203 1.91 13.84 17.04
CA LEU A 203 1.66 14.58 18.27
C LEU A 203 2.15 13.85 19.53
N LYS A 204 1.91 12.53 19.60
CA LYS A 204 2.42 11.68 20.70
C LYS A 204 3.95 11.73 20.80
N LYS A 205 4.66 11.65 19.69
CA LYS A 205 6.13 11.79 19.66
C LYS A 205 6.62 13.17 20.14
N GLN A 206 5.79 14.20 20.00
CA GLN A 206 6.05 15.55 20.51
C GLN A 206 5.59 15.73 21.98
N HIS A 207 5.22 14.64 22.69
CA HIS A 207 4.69 14.65 24.05
C HIS A 207 3.37 15.45 24.23
N ARG A 208 2.66 15.70 23.12
CA ARG A 208 1.34 16.37 23.10
C ARG A 208 0.22 15.35 23.22
N ASN A 209 0.21 14.62 24.34
CA ASN A 209 -0.62 13.43 24.54
C ASN A 209 -2.12 13.72 24.48
N GLU A 210 -2.58 14.85 25.00
CA GLU A 210 -4.00 15.23 24.95
C GLU A 210 -4.50 15.47 23.54
N GLU A 211 -3.68 16.10 22.70
CA GLU A 211 -4.02 16.36 21.31
C GLU A 211 -3.96 15.07 20.49
N ALA A 212 -2.99 14.22 20.75
CA ALA A 212 -2.92 12.89 20.14
C ALA A 212 -4.16 12.06 20.48
N LEU A 213 -4.57 12.05 21.76
CA LEU A 213 -5.76 11.36 22.22
C LEU A 213 -7.02 11.88 21.51
N ARG A 214 -7.16 13.19 21.32
CA ARG A 214 -8.27 13.77 20.57
C ARG A 214 -8.32 13.24 19.12
N GLN A 215 -7.18 13.16 18.41
CA GLN A 215 -7.14 12.60 17.05
C GLN A 215 -7.59 11.14 17.03
N PHE A 216 -7.10 10.31 17.94
CA PHE A 216 -7.49 8.89 17.98
C PHE A 216 -8.96 8.70 18.39
N GLN A 217 -9.49 9.54 19.29
CA GLN A 217 -10.91 9.54 19.65
C GLN A 217 -11.78 9.93 18.48
N THR A 218 -11.38 10.92 17.69
CA THR A 218 -12.08 11.33 16.45
C THR A 218 -12.18 10.14 15.49
N ILE A 219 -11.08 9.42 15.24
CA ILE A 219 -11.11 8.19 14.43
C ILE A 219 -12.13 7.20 14.98
N LYS A 220 -12.13 6.92 16.29
CA LYS A 220 -13.03 5.96 16.94
C LYS A 220 -14.50 6.37 16.79
N ASN A 221 -14.81 7.65 16.99
CA ASN A 221 -16.17 8.18 16.99
C ASN A 221 -16.75 8.28 15.58
N GLU A 222 -15.96 8.73 14.60
CA GLU A 222 -16.40 8.95 13.24
C GLU A 222 -16.36 7.69 12.37
N PHE A 223 -15.59 6.66 12.76
CA PHE A 223 -15.43 5.46 11.95
C PHE A 223 -16.75 4.82 11.53
N HIS A 224 -17.75 4.83 12.42
CA HIS A 224 -19.06 4.22 12.16
C HIS A 224 -19.91 5.03 11.16
N LEU A 225 -19.63 6.30 10.97
CA LEU A 225 -20.33 7.18 10.04
C LEU A 225 -19.97 6.88 8.58
N HIS A 226 -18.81 6.26 8.37
CA HIS A 226 -18.34 5.94 7.02
C HIS A 226 -19.08 4.74 6.42
N PRO A 227 -19.26 4.71 5.08
CA PRO A 227 -19.78 3.56 4.35
C PRO A 227 -19.01 2.27 4.65
N ARG A 228 -19.67 1.12 4.54
CA ARG A 228 -19.08 -0.20 4.89
C ARG A 228 -17.75 -0.48 4.17
N TYR A 229 -17.63 -0.10 2.88
CA TYR A 229 -16.40 -0.32 2.12
C TYR A 229 -15.24 0.54 2.65
N VAL A 230 -15.49 1.81 3.02
CA VAL A 230 -14.49 2.72 3.63
C VAL A 230 -14.03 2.17 4.97
N ARG A 231 -14.97 1.70 5.81
CA ARG A 231 -14.65 1.07 7.09
C ARG A 231 -13.76 -0.16 6.91
N ARG A 232 -14.05 -1.00 5.91
CA ARG A 232 -13.23 -2.18 5.61
C ARG A 232 -11.81 -1.80 5.22
N MET A 233 -11.62 -0.79 4.38
CA MET A 233 -10.31 -0.30 3.94
C MET A 233 -9.49 0.32 5.08
N ASN A 234 -10.17 0.96 6.03
CA ASN A 234 -9.53 1.72 7.10
C ASN A 234 -9.56 1.02 8.47
N SER A 235 -10.01 -0.24 8.55
CA SER A 235 -10.12 -0.99 9.81
C SER A 235 -8.81 -1.11 10.57
N LYS A 236 -7.68 -1.23 9.86
CA LYS A 236 -6.34 -1.25 10.45
C LYS A 236 -6.02 0.03 11.23
N TRP A 237 -6.41 1.19 10.72
CA TRP A 237 -6.14 2.48 11.38
C TRP A 237 -6.94 2.67 12.65
N LEU A 238 -8.22 2.19 12.66
CA LEU A 238 -9.01 2.15 13.88
C LEU A 238 -8.38 1.24 14.95
N LEU A 239 -7.90 0.05 14.54
CA LEU A 239 -7.25 -0.88 15.47
C LEU A 239 -5.97 -0.26 16.07
N LEU A 240 -5.15 0.34 15.22
CA LEU A 240 -3.92 1.01 15.65
C LEU A 240 -4.22 2.21 16.56
N ALA A 241 -5.21 3.05 16.21
CA ALA A 241 -5.62 4.18 17.05
C ALA A 241 -6.10 3.72 18.45
N LYS A 242 -6.88 2.64 18.53
CA LYS A 242 -7.28 2.05 19.82
C LYS A 242 -6.08 1.58 20.65
N ARG A 243 -5.08 0.99 19.99
CA ARG A 243 -3.85 0.55 20.66
C ARG A 243 -3.05 1.74 21.19
N GLU A 244 -2.93 2.82 20.40
CA GLU A 244 -2.25 4.04 20.83
C GLU A 244 -2.95 4.71 22.02
N MET A 245 -4.29 4.75 22.02
CA MET A 245 -5.06 5.28 23.15
C MET A 245 -4.87 4.49 24.45
N ALA A 246 -4.65 3.17 24.36
CA ALA A 246 -4.40 2.34 25.55
C ALA A 246 -2.99 2.53 26.14
N GLY A 247 -2.08 3.13 25.38
CA GLY A 247 -0.70 3.42 25.77
C GLY A 247 -0.41 4.91 26.05
N LEU A 248 -1.44 5.76 26.10
CA LEU A 248 -1.40 7.18 26.51
C LEU A 248 -1.92 7.35 27.93
#